data_09a200d64d08b63dc24a22d14e14f85b
#
_entry.id   09a200d64d08b63dc24a22d14e14f85b
#
_cell.length_a   1.000
_cell.length_b   1.000
_cell.length_c   1.000
_cell.angle_alpha   90.00
_cell.angle_beta   90.00
_cell.angle_gamma   90.00
#
_symmetry.space_group_name_H-M   'P 1'
#
loop_
_entity.id
_entity.type
_entity.pdbx_description
1 polymer ?
#
loop_
_entity_poly.entity_id
_entity_poly.type
_entity_poly.pdbx_seq_one_letter_code
_entity_poly.pdbx_strand_id
1 'polypeptide(L)'
;PDDDGEMGIGITIPEDIRTDIIELRRSDDNLEQYVNVEGVTTKSGSRNIEVDAESTPFDNVDEAADFPEMDEPHFEPIEYKIKKKGGILKMTAELLEDTAANIMAHINKWIAKKTKATRNAMILKVLNEMTAGAELVVEDIDDLKNIFNEELDPAIAATSVVITNQSGFNYLDKLKDKDGNYILQKDPTQKTKGKLLFGEYPIV
;
A
#
# COMPACT_ATOMS: atom_id res chain seq x y z
N PRO A 1 -41.74 49.12 52.28
CA PRO A 1 -41.88 48.39 51.05
C PRO A 1 -40.58 48.44 50.32
N ASP A 2 -39.92 47.34 50.37
CA ASP A 2 -38.52 47.16 50.02
C ASP A 2 -38.48 46.70 48.58
N ASP A 3 -37.80 47.46 47.75
CA ASP A 3 -37.47 47.17 46.35
C ASP A 3 -36.11 46.52 46.37
N ASP A 4 -36.05 45.19 46.39
CA ASP A 4 -34.86 44.41 46.22
C ASP A 4 -34.63 44.25 44.71
N GLY A 5 -33.87 45.23 44.17
CA GLY A 5 -33.31 45.18 42.82
C GLY A 5 -32.33 44.05 42.69
N GLU A 6 -32.77 42.92 42.27
CA GLU A 6 -31.93 41.79 41.84
C GLU A 6 -31.23 42.15 40.54
N MET A 7 -30.01 42.70 40.68
CA MET A 7 -29.13 42.91 39.56
C MET A 7 -28.65 41.53 39.08
N GLY A 8 -29.42 40.95 38.18
CA GLY A 8 -28.95 39.79 37.44
C GLY A 8 -27.73 40.12 36.64
N ILE A 9 -26.56 39.84 37.22
CA ILE A 9 -25.30 39.83 36.47
C ILE A 9 -25.43 38.65 35.48
N GLY A 10 -25.88 38.96 34.28
CA GLY A 10 -25.83 38.01 33.16
C GLY A 10 -24.36 37.69 32.91
N ILE A 11 -23.92 36.58 33.50
CA ILE A 11 -22.63 35.99 33.14
C ILE A 11 -22.81 35.46 31.72
N THR A 12 -22.47 36.26 30.73
CA THR A 12 -22.26 35.78 29.37
C THR A 12 -21.04 34.87 29.41
N ILE A 13 -21.29 33.59 29.55
CA ILE A 13 -20.25 32.56 29.35
C ILE A 13 -19.88 32.66 27.86
N PRO A 14 -18.65 33.08 27.50
CA PRO A 14 -18.26 33.08 26.11
C PRO A 14 -18.30 31.65 25.63
N GLU A 15 -19.12 31.42 24.64
CA GLU A 15 -19.17 30.13 23.95
C GLU A 15 -17.83 29.96 23.18
N ASP A 16 -16.96 29.10 23.70
CA ASP A 16 -15.68 28.79 23.05
C ASP A 16 -15.96 27.96 21.77
N ILE A 17 -16.21 28.66 20.67
CA ILE A 17 -16.39 28.06 19.37
C ILE A 17 -15.00 27.71 18.85
N ARG A 18 -14.62 26.44 19.04
CA ARG A 18 -13.43 25.89 18.40
C ARG A 18 -13.69 25.63 16.93
N THR A 19 -13.09 26.44 16.08
CA THR A 19 -13.12 26.27 14.62
C THR A 19 -12.10 25.24 14.12
N ASP A 20 -11.35 24.61 15.02
CA ASP A 20 -10.34 23.63 14.69
C ASP A 20 -10.97 22.28 14.32
N ILE A 21 -10.64 21.78 13.14
CA ILE A 21 -11.07 20.47 12.68
C ILE A 21 -10.17 19.39 13.28
N ILE A 22 -10.73 18.54 14.13
CA ILE A 22 -10.02 17.40 14.71
C ILE A 22 -9.98 16.27 13.68
N GLU A 23 -8.77 15.99 13.17
CA GLU A 23 -8.55 14.87 12.25
C GLU A 23 -8.36 13.56 13.01
N LEU A 24 -9.12 12.52 12.60
CA LEU A 24 -8.93 11.18 13.12
C LEU A 24 -7.65 10.57 12.52
N ARG A 25 -6.78 10.06 13.38
CA ARG A 25 -5.60 9.31 12.94
C ARG A 25 -6.00 7.93 12.45
N ARG A 26 -5.61 7.62 11.22
CA ARG A 26 -5.74 6.29 10.62
C ARG A 26 -4.44 5.95 9.92
N SER A 27 -4.17 4.65 9.76
CA SER A 27 -3.09 4.20 8.88
C SER A 27 -3.34 4.73 7.46
N ASP A 28 -2.31 5.29 6.86
CA ASP A 28 -2.36 5.93 5.55
C ASP A 28 -1.11 5.55 4.76
N ASP A 29 -0.94 4.24 4.58
CA ASP A 29 0.19 3.69 3.87
C ASP A 29 0.04 3.93 2.37
N ASN A 30 1.14 4.25 1.69
CA ASN A 30 1.16 4.50 0.27
C ASN A 30 1.77 3.30 -0.46
N LEU A 31 0.94 2.49 -1.10
CA LEU A 31 1.40 1.31 -1.83
C LEU A 31 2.17 1.64 -3.12
N GLU A 32 2.08 2.88 -3.62
CA GLU A 32 2.86 3.30 -4.80
C GLU A 32 4.38 3.19 -4.60
N GLN A 33 4.86 3.23 -3.37
CA GLN A 33 6.29 3.09 -3.06
C GLN A 33 6.83 1.66 -3.24
N TYR A 34 5.93 0.67 -3.31
CA TYR A 34 6.27 -0.75 -3.45
C TYR A 34 6.04 -1.29 -4.86
N VAL A 35 5.60 -0.44 -5.78
CA VAL A 35 5.34 -0.81 -7.18
C VAL A 35 6.03 0.18 -8.12
N ASN A 36 6.36 -0.28 -9.32
CA ASN A 36 6.88 0.60 -10.35
C ASN A 36 5.75 1.43 -10.97
N VAL A 37 5.84 2.75 -10.89
CA VAL A 37 4.84 3.69 -11.43
C VAL A 37 5.40 4.36 -12.66
N GLU A 38 4.87 4.02 -13.83
CA GLU A 38 5.25 4.64 -15.10
C GLU A 38 4.26 5.73 -15.52
N GLY A 39 4.78 6.92 -15.81
CA GLY A 39 3.99 8.03 -16.35
C GLY A 39 3.75 7.84 -17.85
N VAL A 40 2.49 7.86 -18.28
CA VAL A 40 2.12 7.75 -19.69
C VAL A 40 1.37 9.00 -20.18
N THR A 41 1.60 9.37 -21.43
CA THR A 41 0.95 10.54 -22.05
C THR A 41 -0.26 10.19 -22.90
N THR A 42 -0.41 8.91 -23.28
CA THR A 42 -1.51 8.41 -24.12
C THR A 42 -2.59 7.75 -23.27
N LYS A 43 -3.84 7.78 -23.74
CA LYS A 43 -4.98 7.19 -23.02
C LYS A 43 -4.98 5.65 -22.99
N SER A 44 -4.30 5.03 -23.93
CA SER A 44 -4.14 3.58 -24.05
C SER A 44 -2.86 3.26 -24.80
N GLY A 45 -2.32 2.09 -24.57
CA GLY A 45 -1.12 1.57 -25.22
C GLY A 45 -0.76 0.21 -24.69
N SER A 46 0.37 -0.31 -25.13
CA SER A 46 0.96 -1.54 -24.64
C SER A 46 2.41 -1.34 -24.26
N ARG A 47 2.90 -2.19 -23.37
CA ARG A 47 4.30 -2.33 -23.00
C ARG A 47 4.67 -3.80 -23.10
N ASN A 48 5.81 -4.11 -23.71
CA ASN A 48 6.32 -5.46 -23.74
C ASN A 48 7.12 -5.70 -22.48
N ILE A 49 6.84 -6.79 -21.80
CA ILE A 49 7.59 -7.27 -20.64
C ILE A 49 8.20 -8.61 -21.00
N GLU A 50 9.45 -8.80 -20.65
CA GLU A 50 10.11 -10.09 -20.73
C GLU A 50 9.54 -11.00 -19.64
N VAL A 51 9.01 -12.15 -20.06
CA VAL A 51 8.31 -13.08 -19.16
C VAL A 51 9.25 -14.18 -18.67
N ASP A 52 10.28 -14.47 -19.44
CA ASP A 52 11.26 -15.51 -19.12
C ASP A 52 12.66 -14.87 -19.07
N ALA A 53 13.20 -14.81 -17.84
CA ALA A 53 14.52 -14.28 -17.56
C ALA A 53 15.58 -15.39 -17.31
N GLU A 54 15.23 -16.65 -17.54
CA GLU A 54 16.20 -17.75 -17.39
C GLU A 54 17.26 -17.66 -18.48
N SER A 55 18.48 -17.38 -18.04
CA SER A 55 19.65 -17.36 -18.93
C SER A 55 20.22 -18.76 -19.05
N THR A 56 19.89 -19.44 -20.13
CA THR A 56 20.55 -20.71 -20.46
C THR A 56 21.97 -20.46 -20.95
N PRO A 57 22.97 -21.25 -20.51
CA PRO A 57 24.33 -21.08 -20.99
C PRO A 57 24.43 -21.50 -22.47
N PHE A 58 25.36 -20.89 -23.20
CA PHE A 58 25.64 -21.31 -24.58
C PHE A 58 26.16 -22.73 -24.63
N ASP A 59 25.70 -23.49 -25.61
CA ASP A 59 26.24 -24.81 -25.90
C ASP A 59 27.68 -24.73 -26.47
N ASN A 60 28.47 -25.76 -26.19
CA ASN A 60 29.77 -25.89 -26.81
C ASN A 60 29.63 -26.26 -28.28
N VAL A 61 30.27 -25.55 -29.16
CA VAL A 61 30.29 -25.82 -30.61
C VAL A 61 31.69 -26.30 -30.99
N ASP A 62 31.76 -27.52 -31.56
CA ASP A 62 33.01 -28.06 -32.07
C ASP A 62 33.47 -27.32 -33.33
N GLU A 63 34.80 -27.33 -33.57
CA GLU A 63 35.40 -26.72 -34.74
C GLU A 63 34.85 -27.38 -36.04
N ALA A 64 34.10 -26.58 -36.82
CA ALA A 64 33.39 -27.01 -38.04
C ALA A 64 31.97 -27.64 -37.83
N ALA A 65 31.38 -27.53 -36.64
CA ALA A 65 29.97 -27.84 -36.41
C ALA A 65 29.08 -26.63 -36.69
N ASP A 66 27.80 -26.92 -37.05
CA ASP A 66 26.77 -25.88 -37.16
C ASP A 66 26.43 -25.33 -35.77
N PHE A 67 26.15 -24.04 -35.68
CA PHE A 67 25.68 -23.42 -34.44
C PHE A 67 24.25 -23.91 -34.11
N PRO A 68 23.99 -24.35 -32.87
CA PRO A 68 22.63 -24.68 -32.44
C PRO A 68 21.76 -23.43 -32.41
N GLU A 69 20.46 -23.62 -32.60
CA GLU A 69 19.47 -22.58 -32.37
C GLU A 69 19.40 -22.30 -30.86
N MET A 70 19.41 -21.01 -30.51
CA MET A 70 19.27 -20.55 -29.11
C MET A 70 17.80 -20.22 -28.82
N ASP A 71 17.43 -20.33 -27.54
CA ASP A 71 16.14 -19.86 -27.07
C ASP A 71 16.03 -18.34 -27.26
N GLU A 72 14.91 -17.89 -27.80
CA GLU A 72 14.62 -16.48 -27.98
C GLU A 72 13.97 -15.91 -26.71
N PRO A 73 14.32 -14.67 -26.31
CA PRO A 73 13.67 -14.02 -25.20
C PRO A 73 12.16 -13.85 -25.48
N HIS A 74 11.33 -14.31 -24.56
CA HIS A 74 9.88 -14.24 -24.70
C HIS A 74 9.33 -12.93 -24.14
N PHE A 75 8.58 -12.20 -24.98
CA PHE A 75 7.97 -10.93 -24.60
C PHE A 75 6.45 -11.01 -24.65
N GLU A 76 5.79 -10.59 -23.58
CA GLU A 76 4.35 -10.43 -23.55
C GLU A 76 3.94 -8.96 -23.50
N PRO A 77 2.94 -8.54 -24.32
CA PRO A 77 2.42 -7.19 -24.26
C PRO A 77 1.44 -7.02 -23.10
N ILE A 78 1.73 -6.10 -22.19
CA ILE A 78 0.77 -5.66 -21.18
C ILE A 78 0.04 -4.42 -21.70
N GLU A 79 -1.27 -4.53 -21.87
CA GLU A 79 -2.11 -3.43 -22.30
C GLU A 79 -2.52 -2.55 -21.12
N TYR A 80 -2.48 -1.23 -21.32
CA TYR A 80 -3.00 -0.28 -20.34
C TYR A 80 -4.09 0.61 -20.93
N LYS A 81 -5.07 0.99 -20.10
CA LYS A 81 -6.13 1.91 -20.42
C LYS A 81 -6.42 2.85 -19.25
N ILE A 82 -6.18 4.14 -19.47
CA ILE A 82 -6.44 5.16 -18.45
C ILE A 82 -7.94 5.40 -18.31
N LYS A 83 -8.43 5.32 -17.06
CA LYS A 83 -9.82 5.60 -16.69
C LYS A 83 -9.87 6.87 -15.82
N LYS A 84 -10.76 7.80 -16.18
CA LYS A 84 -11.03 8.97 -15.36
C LYS A 84 -11.81 8.56 -14.12
N LYS A 85 -11.33 8.97 -12.94
CA LYS A 85 -12.04 8.82 -11.66
C LYS A 85 -12.29 10.20 -11.08
N GLY A 86 -13.46 10.39 -10.47
CA GLY A 86 -13.83 11.67 -9.88
C GLY A 86 -15.11 11.55 -9.06
N GLY A 87 -15.47 12.62 -8.38
CA GLY A 87 -16.68 12.73 -7.59
C GLY A 87 -17.09 14.19 -7.42
N ILE A 88 -18.30 14.40 -6.94
CA ILE A 88 -18.85 15.71 -6.63
C ILE A 88 -18.94 15.83 -5.11
N LEU A 89 -18.29 16.84 -4.55
CA LEU A 89 -18.46 17.23 -3.15
C LEU A 89 -19.46 18.39 -3.09
N LYS A 90 -20.60 18.18 -2.42
CA LYS A 90 -21.58 19.23 -2.17
C LYS A 90 -21.30 19.84 -0.80
N MET A 91 -21.22 21.17 -0.74
CA MET A 91 -21.08 21.93 0.49
C MET A 91 -22.14 23.02 0.54
N THR A 92 -22.59 23.38 1.74
CA THR A 92 -23.51 24.49 1.93
C THR A 92 -22.76 25.82 1.93
N ALA A 93 -23.41 26.90 1.49
CA ALA A 93 -22.82 28.24 1.49
C ALA A 93 -22.47 28.70 2.90
N GLU A 94 -23.30 28.37 3.88
CA GLU A 94 -23.11 28.69 5.29
C GLU A 94 -21.82 28.10 5.87
N LEU A 95 -21.47 26.84 5.49
CA LEU A 95 -20.22 26.22 5.89
C LEU A 95 -18.99 26.90 5.28
N LEU A 96 -19.13 27.53 4.10
CA LEU A 96 -18.05 28.25 3.41
C LEU A 96 -17.81 29.65 3.97
N GLU A 97 -18.85 30.30 4.50
CA GLU A 97 -18.76 31.69 4.98
C GLU A 97 -18.07 31.79 6.35
N ASP A 98 -18.27 30.82 7.23
CA ASP A 98 -17.83 30.87 8.63
C ASP A 98 -16.32 30.60 8.83
N THR A 99 -15.67 29.80 7.94
CA THR A 99 -14.25 29.43 8.10
C THR A 99 -13.58 28.98 6.80
N ALA A 100 -13.76 29.73 5.72
CA ALA A 100 -13.38 29.34 4.36
C ALA A 100 -11.95 28.78 4.22
N ALA A 101 -10.95 29.37 4.85
CA ALA A 101 -9.55 28.97 4.71
C ALA A 101 -9.26 27.60 5.37
N ASN A 102 -9.77 27.35 6.58
CA ASN A 102 -9.56 26.09 7.30
C ASN A 102 -10.31 24.94 6.65
N ILE A 103 -11.53 25.20 6.17
CA ILE A 103 -12.34 24.20 5.47
C ILE A 103 -11.69 23.80 4.14
N MET A 104 -11.20 24.77 3.36
CA MET A 104 -10.53 24.47 2.09
C MET A 104 -9.24 23.68 2.30
N ALA A 105 -8.45 24.00 3.32
CA ALA A 105 -7.26 23.23 3.68
C ALA A 105 -7.62 21.78 4.07
N HIS A 106 -8.66 21.61 4.88
CA HIS A 106 -9.15 20.28 5.26
C HIS A 106 -9.67 19.46 4.06
N ILE A 107 -10.42 20.08 3.16
CA ILE A 107 -10.92 19.45 1.93
C ILE A 107 -9.76 19.00 1.05
N ASN A 108 -8.76 19.84 0.86
CA ASN A 108 -7.58 19.47 0.06
C ASN A 108 -6.86 18.26 0.65
N LYS A 109 -6.67 18.20 1.97
CA LYS A 109 -6.13 17.02 2.65
C LYS A 109 -7.01 15.79 2.47
N TRP A 110 -8.33 15.95 2.60
CA TRP A 110 -9.29 14.87 2.41
C TRP A 110 -9.26 14.33 0.97
N ILE A 111 -9.20 15.21 -0.04
CA ILE A 111 -9.07 14.83 -1.45
C ILE A 111 -7.76 14.06 -1.68
N ALA A 112 -6.64 14.53 -1.09
CA ALA A 112 -5.36 13.83 -1.19
C ALA A 112 -5.43 12.42 -0.58
N LYS A 113 -6.01 12.27 0.62
CA LYS A 113 -6.24 10.96 1.25
C LYS A 113 -7.13 10.06 0.39
N LYS A 114 -8.20 10.60 -0.19
CA LYS A 114 -9.10 9.84 -1.07
C LYS A 114 -8.43 9.41 -2.37
N THR A 115 -7.58 10.27 -2.94
CA THR A 115 -6.78 9.95 -4.12
C THR A 115 -5.84 8.80 -3.84
N LYS A 116 -5.09 8.86 -2.72
CA LYS A 116 -4.20 7.79 -2.28
C LYS A 116 -4.96 6.47 -2.07
N ALA A 117 -6.07 6.49 -1.33
CA ALA A 117 -6.90 5.31 -1.14
C ALA A 117 -7.41 4.72 -2.46
N THR A 118 -7.74 5.56 -3.44
CA THR A 118 -8.15 5.11 -4.77
C THR A 118 -7.01 4.43 -5.52
N ARG A 119 -5.79 4.97 -5.44
CA ARG A 119 -4.60 4.36 -6.04
C ARG A 119 -4.25 3.04 -5.37
N ASN A 120 -4.24 3.00 -4.04
CA ASN A 120 -4.03 1.76 -3.29
C ASN A 120 -5.04 0.67 -3.67
N ALA A 121 -6.32 1.02 -3.79
CA ALA A 121 -7.35 0.07 -4.21
C ALA A 121 -7.14 -0.43 -5.65
N MET A 122 -6.60 0.40 -6.54
CA MET A 122 -6.25 -0.03 -7.90
C MET A 122 -5.04 -0.97 -7.92
N ILE A 123 -4.00 -0.66 -7.13
CA ILE A 123 -2.81 -1.52 -7.00
C ILE A 123 -3.20 -2.88 -6.45
N LEU A 124 -3.95 -2.93 -5.34
CA LEU A 124 -4.42 -4.18 -4.75
C LEU A 124 -5.30 -4.99 -5.71
N LYS A 125 -6.13 -4.31 -6.52
CA LYS A 125 -6.92 -4.99 -7.54
C LYS A 125 -6.04 -5.68 -8.57
N VAL A 126 -5.02 -4.99 -9.08
CA VAL A 126 -4.10 -5.56 -10.07
C VAL A 126 -3.31 -6.73 -9.46
N LEU A 127 -2.79 -6.57 -8.24
CA LEU A 127 -2.08 -7.66 -7.55
C LEU A 127 -2.98 -8.90 -7.38
N ASN A 128 -4.22 -8.72 -6.94
CA ASN A 128 -5.16 -9.84 -6.80
C ASN A 128 -5.54 -10.49 -8.15
N GLU A 129 -5.59 -9.70 -9.24
CA GLU A 129 -5.84 -10.24 -10.58
C GLU A 129 -4.64 -11.04 -11.12
N MET A 130 -3.42 -10.62 -10.82
CA MET A 130 -2.19 -11.33 -11.21
C MET A 130 -2.02 -12.64 -10.45
N THR A 131 -2.42 -12.71 -9.19
CA THR A 131 -2.27 -13.90 -8.35
C THR A 131 -3.47 -14.84 -8.40
N ALA A 132 -4.54 -14.48 -9.11
CA ALA A 132 -5.75 -15.27 -9.18
C ALA A 132 -5.48 -16.65 -9.84
N GLY A 133 -5.65 -17.72 -9.05
CA GLY A 133 -5.38 -19.10 -9.46
C GLY A 133 -3.94 -19.57 -9.27
N ALA A 134 -3.09 -18.71 -8.71
CA ALA A 134 -1.71 -19.02 -8.29
C ALA A 134 -1.50 -18.80 -6.79
N GLU A 135 -2.60 -18.81 -6.02
CA GLU A 135 -2.52 -18.65 -4.57
C GLU A 135 -1.84 -19.89 -3.96
N LEU A 136 -0.78 -19.64 -3.20
CA LEU A 136 -0.12 -20.67 -2.42
C LEU A 136 -0.87 -20.88 -1.10
N VAL A 137 -1.11 -22.13 -0.75
CA VAL A 137 -1.71 -22.48 0.53
C VAL A 137 -0.61 -22.53 1.59
N VAL A 138 -0.74 -21.70 2.62
CA VAL A 138 0.19 -21.64 3.74
C VAL A 138 -0.54 -22.18 4.97
N GLU A 139 -0.17 -23.35 5.41
CA GLU A 139 -0.73 -24.00 6.62
C GLU A 139 0.14 -23.74 7.85
N ASP A 140 1.44 -23.69 7.68
CA ASP A 140 2.40 -23.51 8.78
C ASP A 140 3.52 -22.50 8.46
N ILE A 141 4.48 -22.40 9.38
CA ILE A 141 5.63 -21.49 9.26
C ILE A 141 6.63 -21.98 8.22
N ASP A 142 6.76 -23.28 8.07
CA ASP A 142 7.73 -23.90 7.16
C ASP A 142 7.27 -23.63 5.71
N ASP A 143 5.96 -23.73 5.43
CA ASP A 143 5.39 -23.32 4.13
C ASP A 143 5.66 -21.85 3.83
N LEU A 144 5.45 -20.97 4.82
CA LEU A 144 5.73 -19.55 4.65
C LEU A 144 7.20 -19.27 4.35
N LYS A 145 8.12 -20.02 4.95
CA LYS A 145 9.55 -19.93 4.64
C LYS A 145 9.90 -20.43 3.26
N ASN A 146 9.26 -21.51 2.82
CA ASN A 146 9.51 -22.09 1.49
C ASN A 146 9.21 -21.09 0.38
N ILE A 147 8.19 -20.24 0.55
CA ILE A 147 7.88 -19.16 -0.41
C ILE A 147 9.11 -18.27 -0.66
N PHE A 148 9.78 -17.84 0.40
CA PHE A 148 10.95 -16.95 0.27
C PHE A 148 12.23 -17.67 -0.14
N ASN A 149 12.37 -18.96 0.18
CA ASN A 149 13.62 -19.69 -0.01
C ASN A 149 13.65 -20.50 -1.30
N GLU A 150 12.50 -20.98 -1.79
CA GLU A 150 12.42 -21.90 -2.93
C GLU A 150 11.57 -21.34 -4.09
N GLU A 151 10.44 -20.68 -3.79
CA GLU A 151 9.53 -20.20 -4.82
C GLU A 151 9.96 -18.85 -5.43
N LEU A 152 10.61 -18.00 -4.64
CA LEU A 152 11.11 -16.72 -5.11
C LEU A 152 12.58 -16.80 -5.47
N ASP A 153 12.94 -16.22 -6.61
CA ASP A 153 14.36 -15.99 -6.92
C ASP A 153 15.05 -15.21 -5.80
N PRO A 154 16.26 -15.57 -5.38
CA PRO A 154 16.97 -14.90 -4.28
C PRO A 154 17.12 -13.37 -4.47
N ALA A 155 17.26 -12.89 -5.70
CA ALA A 155 17.35 -11.46 -5.98
C ALA A 155 16.00 -10.75 -5.74
N ILE A 156 14.89 -11.43 -6.01
CA ILE A 156 13.53 -10.94 -5.73
C ILE A 156 13.25 -11.02 -4.23
N ALA A 157 13.55 -12.16 -3.61
CA ALA A 157 13.33 -12.37 -2.17
C ALA A 157 14.01 -11.29 -1.33
N ALA A 158 15.27 -10.93 -1.65
CA ALA A 158 16.03 -9.91 -0.92
C ALA A 158 15.39 -8.51 -0.89
N THR A 159 14.53 -8.20 -1.86
CA THR A 159 13.83 -6.91 -1.96
C THR A 159 12.34 -6.99 -1.67
N SER A 160 11.86 -8.17 -1.32
CA SER A 160 10.45 -8.45 -1.10
C SER A 160 9.90 -7.75 0.15
N VAL A 161 8.64 -7.37 0.08
CA VAL A 161 7.88 -6.75 1.16
C VAL A 161 6.57 -7.50 1.35
N VAL A 162 6.21 -7.78 2.58
CA VAL A 162 4.95 -8.46 2.91
C VAL A 162 3.85 -7.43 3.07
N ILE A 163 2.88 -7.45 2.16
CA ILE A 163 1.69 -6.59 2.25
C ILE A 163 0.55 -7.41 2.86
N THR A 164 -0.01 -6.91 3.96
CA THR A 164 -1.09 -7.63 4.64
C THR A 164 -2.13 -6.68 5.23
N ASN A 165 -3.30 -7.21 5.53
CA ASN A 165 -4.31 -6.47 6.28
C ASN A 165 -4.14 -6.68 7.79
N GLN A 166 -4.91 -5.95 8.60
CA GLN A 166 -4.84 -6.04 10.06
C GLN A 166 -5.10 -7.46 10.60
N SER A 167 -5.95 -8.25 9.94
CA SER A 167 -6.23 -9.62 10.33
C SER A 167 -5.07 -10.55 10.03
N GLY A 168 -4.46 -10.42 8.84
CA GLY A 168 -3.27 -11.16 8.45
C GLY A 168 -2.06 -10.79 9.34
N PHE A 169 -1.87 -9.51 9.64
CA PHE A 169 -0.85 -9.08 10.58
C PHE A 169 -1.03 -9.72 11.97
N ASN A 170 -2.27 -9.73 12.50
CA ASN A 170 -2.56 -10.38 13.79
C ASN A 170 -2.33 -11.90 13.74
N TYR A 171 -2.59 -12.53 12.60
CA TYR A 171 -2.28 -13.95 12.41
C TYR A 171 -0.77 -14.19 12.48
N LEU A 172 0.01 -13.47 11.67
CA LEU A 172 1.47 -13.57 11.64
C LEU A 172 2.09 -13.24 13.00
N ASP A 173 1.56 -12.24 13.71
CA ASP A 173 2.07 -11.81 15.03
C ASP A 173 1.87 -12.86 16.15
N LYS A 174 0.93 -13.78 15.95
CA LYS A 174 0.66 -14.87 16.89
C LYS A 174 1.39 -16.16 16.55
N LEU A 175 1.94 -16.28 15.35
CA LEU A 175 2.68 -17.47 14.96
C LEU A 175 3.97 -17.59 15.78
N LYS A 176 4.23 -18.80 16.20
CA LYS A 176 5.41 -19.16 17.00
C LYS A 176 6.15 -20.31 16.35
N ASP A 177 7.46 -20.30 16.50
CA ASP A 177 8.30 -21.43 16.14
C ASP A 177 8.12 -22.62 17.10
N LYS A 178 8.81 -23.73 16.84
CA LYS A 178 8.77 -24.96 17.66
C LYS A 178 9.31 -24.75 19.09
N ASP A 179 10.10 -23.69 19.29
CA ASP A 179 10.67 -23.31 20.59
C ASP A 179 9.78 -22.30 21.34
N GLY A 180 8.66 -21.87 20.74
CA GLY A 180 7.69 -20.95 21.33
C GLY A 180 8.00 -19.45 21.11
N ASN A 181 9.01 -19.11 20.29
CA ASN A 181 9.34 -17.73 19.96
C ASN A 181 8.41 -17.20 18.87
N TYR A 182 8.10 -15.92 18.94
CA TYR A 182 7.32 -15.27 17.89
C TYR A 182 8.16 -15.06 16.61
N ILE A 183 7.58 -15.36 15.47
CA ILE A 183 8.27 -15.21 14.16
C ILE A 183 8.42 -13.76 13.73
N LEU A 184 7.52 -12.88 14.18
CA LEU A 184 7.62 -11.44 13.93
C LEU A 184 8.61 -10.80 14.89
N GLN A 185 9.69 -10.27 14.35
CA GLN A 185 10.71 -9.58 15.10
C GLN A 185 10.52 -8.05 15.01
N LYS A 186 10.92 -7.35 16.06
CA LYS A 186 10.88 -5.89 16.06
C LYS A 186 11.99 -5.35 15.14
N ASP A 187 11.64 -4.44 14.24
CA ASP A 187 12.62 -3.72 13.42
C ASP A 187 13.44 -2.78 14.32
N PRO A 188 14.75 -3.01 14.48
CA PRO A 188 15.62 -2.18 15.32
C PRO A 188 15.88 -0.80 14.69
N THR A 189 15.66 -0.63 13.41
CA THR A 189 15.95 0.61 12.67
C THR A 189 14.80 1.61 12.74
N GLN A 190 13.59 1.13 12.98
CA GLN A 190 12.40 1.98 13.05
C GLN A 190 12.05 2.38 14.48
N LYS A 191 11.84 3.68 14.69
CA LYS A 191 11.33 4.22 15.97
C LYS A 191 9.85 3.89 16.21
N THR A 192 9.12 3.53 15.15
CA THR A 192 7.73 3.11 15.18
C THR A 192 7.62 1.58 15.29
N LYS A 193 6.41 1.07 15.48
CA LYS A 193 6.12 -0.36 15.68
C LYS A 193 6.31 -1.23 14.42
N GLY A 194 7.29 -0.94 13.58
CA GLY A 194 7.65 -1.79 12.44
C GLY A 194 8.07 -3.18 12.91
N LYS A 195 7.58 -4.21 12.24
CA LYS A 195 7.96 -5.60 12.47
C LYS A 195 8.49 -6.21 11.18
N LEU A 196 9.43 -7.12 11.33
CA LEU A 196 10.03 -7.89 10.25
C LEU A 196 9.58 -9.34 10.39
N LEU A 197 9.15 -9.93 9.29
CA LEU A 197 8.91 -11.36 9.21
C LEU A 197 10.27 -12.05 9.10
N PHE A 198 10.50 -13.06 9.97
CA PHE A 198 11.78 -13.77 10.12
C PHE A 198 13.00 -12.88 10.41
N GLY A 199 12.80 -11.60 10.75
CA GLY A 199 13.87 -10.63 10.95
C GLY A 199 14.44 -10.01 9.68
N GLU A 200 13.87 -10.30 8.51
CA GLU A 200 14.37 -9.91 7.19
C GLU A 200 13.35 -9.12 6.38
N TYR A 201 12.11 -9.59 6.31
CA TYR A 201 11.09 -9.04 5.41
C TYR A 201 10.21 -8.00 6.09
N PRO A 202 10.20 -6.74 5.62
CA PRO A 202 9.32 -5.70 6.17
C PRO A 202 7.84 -6.02 5.93
N ILE A 203 6.98 -5.69 6.91
CA ILE A 203 5.53 -5.86 6.82
C ILE A 203 4.86 -4.49 6.72
N VAL A 204 3.95 -4.37 5.75
CA VAL A 204 3.16 -3.17 5.44
C VAL A 204 1.65 -3.45 5.52
#